data_da1c0455f2a4c32cc31995d884ab699c
#
_entry.id   da1c0455f2a4c32cc31995d884ab699c
#
_cell.length_a   1.000
_cell.length_b   1.000
_cell.length_c   1.000
_cell.angle_alpha   90.00
_cell.angle_beta   90.00
_cell.angle_gamma   90.00
#
_symmetry.space_group_name_H-M   'P 1'
#
loop_
_entity.id
_entity.type
_entity.pdbx_description
1 polymer ?
#
loop_
_entity_poly.entity_id
_entity_poly.type
_entity_poly.pdbx_seq_one_letter_code
_entity_poly.pdbx_strand_id
1 'polypeptide(L)'
;GFPLDLTKEIAAEQGIEINQSQYDMLDKYAHILVEYNKVMNLTGITDPMGISEKHFLDSLLIFKYCDIPQNGRGIDVGTGAGFPGGPMKIYRHDLDVTLLDSLMKRVKFLEAVAAETLPMTCIHARAEDGGRDKSLRESYDVAAARAVAALPVLAEYCLPFVKVGGSFIAMKGPNENISEGNNAVKTLGGEISNV
;
A
#
# COMPACT_ATOMS: atom_id res chain seq x y z
N GLY A 1 -19.24 -5.77 -13.83
CA GLY A 1 -17.92 -5.40 -13.34
C GLY A 1 -17.96 -4.12 -12.51
N PHE A 2 -16.91 -3.83 -11.80
CA PHE A 2 -16.74 -2.54 -11.11
C PHE A 2 -16.48 -1.42 -12.12
N PRO A 3 -16.77 -0.13 -11.78
CA PRO A 3 -16.54 1.01 -12.67
C PRO A 3 -15.04 1.37 -12.73
N LEU A 4 -14.21 0.42 -13.13
CA LEU A 4 -12.75 0.59 -13.24
C LEU A 4 -12.33 1.30 -14.53
N ASP A 5 -13.25 1.50 -15.48
CA ASP A 5 -12.96 2.26 -16.70
C ASP A 5 -12.54 3.68 -16.37
N LEU A 6 -13.22 4.34 -15.43
CA LEU A 6 -12.83 5.66 -14.95
C LEU A 6 -11.46 5.65 -14.28
N THR A 7 -11.18 4.63 -13.45
CA THR A 7 -9.82 4.45 -12.86
C THR A 7 -8.76 4.35 -13.96
N LYS A 8 -9.03 3.56 -14.99
CA LYS A 8 -8.12 3.39 -16.13
C LYS A 8 -7.90 4.69 -16.90
N GLU A 9 -8.98 5.44 -17.19
CA GLU A 9 -8.91 6.73 -17.89
C GLU A 9 -8.09 7.76 -17.08
N ILE A 10 -8.42 7.96 -15.80
CA ILE A 10 -7.71 8.95 -14.96
C ILE A 10 -6.25 8.52 -14.72
N ALA A 11 -5.98 7.23 -14.54
CA ALA A 11 -4.61 6.73 -14.42
C ALA A 11 -3.79 7.03 -15.68
N ALA A 12 -4.36 6.81 -16.87
CA ALA A 12 -3.71 7.10 -18.16
C ALA A 12 -3.38 8.60 -18.30
N GLU A 13 -4.27 9.49 -17.88
CA GLU A 13 -4.02 10.94 -17.83
C GLU A 13 -2.83 11.29 -16.91
N GLN A 14 -2.54 10.47 -15.91
CA GLN A 14 -1.39 10.60 -15.01
C GLN A 14 -0.15 9.83 -15.49
N GLY A 15 -0.19 9.24 -16.69
CA GLY A 15 0.93 8.46 -17.25
C GLY A 15 0.99 7.01 -16.74
N ILE A 16 -0.09 6.51 -16.13
CA ILE A 16 -0.18 5.14 -15.61
C ILE A 16 -1.10 4.32 -16.50
N GLU A 17 -0.50 3.51 -17.38
CA GLU A 17 -1.24 2.67 -18.33
C GLU A 17 -1.61 1.32 -17.69
N ILE A 18 -2.91 1.04 -17.62
CA ILE A 18 -3.45 -0.22 -17.09
C ILE A 18 -3.85 -1.11 -18.27
N ASN A 19 -3.18 -2.24 -18.44
CA ASN A 19 -3.51 -3.23 -19.46
C ASN A 19 -4.71 -4.11 -19.04
N GLN A 20 -5.22 -4.91 -19.98
CA GLN A 20 -6.41 -5.73 -19.72
C GLN A 20 -6.21 -6.75 -18.59
N SER A 21 -5.06 -7.40 -18.53
CA SER A 21 -4.77 -8.36 -17.45
C SER A 21 -4.75 -7.70 -16.07
N GLN A 22 -4.17 -6.51 -15.96
CA GLN A 22 -4.17 -5.73 -14.71
C GLN A 22 -5.59 -5.29 -14.34
N TYR A 23 -6.37 -4.84 -15.33
CA TYR A 23 -7.79 -4.48 -15.14
C TYR A 23 -8.58 -5.66 -14.58
N ASP A 24 -8.46 -6.85 -15.18
CA ASP A 24 -9.19 -8.05 -14.76
C ASP A 24 -8.81 -8.47 -13.33
N MET A 25 -7.54 -8.30 -12.94
CA MET A 25 -7.09 -8.58 -11.56
C MET A 25 -7.63 -7.55 -10.57
N LEU A 26 -7.69 -6.26 -10.92
CA LEU A 26 -8.29 -5.22 -10.09
C LEU A 26 -9.79 -5.45 -9.91
N ASP A 27 -10.51 -5.82 -10.98
CA ASP A 27 -11.94 -6.16 -10.90
C ASP A 27 -12.19 -7.36 -9.99
N LYS A 28 -11.37 -8.39 -10.12
CA LYS A 28 -11.43 -9.58 -9.25
C LYS A 28 -11.16 -9.22 -7.79
N TYR A 29 -10.15 -8.38 -7.53
CA TYR A 29 -9.84 -7.88 -6.19
C TYR A 29 -11.04 -7.13 -5.60
N ALA A 30 -11.67 -6.24 -6.37
CA ALA A 30 -12.84 -5.49 -5.93
C ALA A 30 -14.01 -6.41 -5.53
N HIS A 31 -14.27 -7.47 -6.31
CA HIS A 31 -15.30 -8.45 -5.98
C HIS A 31 -14.99 -9.19 -4.68
N ILE A 32 -13.76 -9.66 -4.49
CA ILE A 32 -13.33 -10.33 -3.26
C ILE A 32 -13.46 -9.37 -2.07
N LEU A 33 -13.04 -8.11 -2.22
CA LEU A 33 -13.15 -7.09 -1.18
C LEU A 33 -14.60 -6.90 -0.72
N VAL A 34 -15.53 -6.75 -1.66
CA VAL A 34 -16.95 -6.55 -1.34
C VAL A 34 -17.54 -7.77 -0.62
N GLU A 35 -17.21 -8.98 -1.06
CA GLU A 35 -17.70 -10.20 -0.42
C GLU A 35 -17.19 -10.34 1.02
N TYR A 36 -15.89 -10.19 1.24
CA TYR A 36 -15.31 -10.27 2.58
C TYR A 36 -15.74 -9.10 3.48
N ASN A 37 -15.98 -7.92 2.91
CA ASN A 37 -16.40 -6.74 3.68
C ASN A 37 -17.78 -6.93 4.32
N LYS A 38 -18.65 -7.77 3.76
CA LYS A 38 -19.96 -8.12 4.34
C LYS A 38 -19.85 -8.69 5.75
N VAL A 39 -18.75 -9.34 6.08
CA VAL A 39 -18.55 -10.04 7.36
C VAL A 39 -17.37 -9.50 8.18
N MET A 40 -16.44 -8.77 7.57
CA MET A 40 -15.16 -8.41 8.23
C MET A 40 -14.99 -6.94 8.53
N ASN A 41 -15.79 -6.04 7.95
CA ASN A 41 -15.61 -4.58 8.07
C ASN A 41 -14.18 -4.16 7.71
N LEU A 42 -13.71 -4.55 6.52
CA LEU A 42 -12.36 -4.27 6.03
C LEU A 42 -12.18 -2.80 5.65
N THR A 43 -13.23 -2.19 5.11
CA THR A 43 -13.26 -0.80 4.67
C THR A 43 -14.65 -0.20 4.90
N GLY A 44 -14.67 1.10 5.21
CA GLY A 44 -15.91 1.89 5.24
C GLY A 44 -16.38 2.34 3.85
N ILE A 45 -15.53 2.20 2.84
CA ILE A 45 -15.86 2.54 1.45
C ILE A 45 -16.45 1.29 0.80
N THR A 46 -17.76 1.30 0.57
CA THR A 46 -18.50 0.13 0.08
C THR A 46 -19.11 0.35 -1.30
N ASP A 47 -19.22 1.58 -1.73
CA ASP A 47 -19.73 1.89 -3.06
C ASP A 47 -18.68 1.63 -4.14
N PRO A 48 -19.09 1.13 -5.31
CA PRO A 48 -18.18 0.73 -6.37
C PRO A 48 -17.28 1.88 -6.89
N MET A 49 -17.83 3.10 -6.96
CA MET A 49 -17.07 4.26 -7.42
C MET A 49 -15.99 4.65 -6.39
N GLY A 50 -16.34 4.67 -5.10
CA GLY A 50 -15.39 4.94 -4.04
C GLY A 50 -14.27 3.90 -3.98
N ILE A 51 -14.56 2.62 -4.19
CA ILE A 51 -13.53 1.58 -4.29
C ILE A 51 -12.59 1.85 -5.47
N SER A 52 -13.16 2.18 -6.63
CA SER A 52 -12.40 2.49 -7.84
C SER A 52 -11.45 3.67 -7.65
N GLU A 53 -11.95 4.79 -7.15
CA GLU A 53 -11.19 6.03 -6.99
C GLU A 53 -10.30 6.04 -5.74
N LYS A 54 -10.89 5.82 -4.56
CA LYS A 54 -10.20 6.02 -3.28
C LYS A 54 -9.35 4.82 -2.85
N HIS A 55 -9.53 3.67 -3.48
CA HIS A 55 -8.68 2.51 -3.21
C HIS A 55 -7.73 2.24 -4.36
N PHE A 56 -8.22 1.96 -5.55
CA PHE A 56 -7.34 1.56 -6.65
C PHE A 56 -6.58 2.73 -7.25
N LEU A 57 -7.27 3.79 -7.67
CA LEU A 57 -6.60 4.93 -8.30
C LEU A 57 -5.58 5.58 -7.34
N ASP A 58 -5.97 5.88 -6.10
CA ASP A 58 -5.06 6.46 -5.11
C ASP A 58 -3.81 5.60 -4.91
N SER A 59 -3.98 4.27 -4.87
CA SER A 59 -2.86 3.34 -4.73
C SER A 59 -1.90 3.38 -5.91
N LEU A 60 -2.42 3.52 -7.12
CA LEU A 60 -1.62 3.57 -8.35
C LEU A 60 -0.89 4.91 -8.53
N LEU A 61 -1.47 6.00 -8.03
CA LEU A 61 -0.84 7.34 -8.11
C LEU A 61 0.51 7.41 -7.39
N ILE A 62 0.82 6.47 -6.50
CA ILE A 62 2.13 6.36 -5.87
C ILE A 62 3.29 6.32 -6.90
N PHE A 63 3.06 5.68 -8.04
CA PHE A 63 4.05 5.56 -9.12
C PHE A 63 4.32 6.87 -9.87
N LYS A 64 3.47 7.87 -9.69
CA LYS A 64 3.74 9.22 -10.21
C LYS A 64 4.76 9.98 -9.37
N TYR A 65 4.81 9.69 -8.07
CA TYR A 65 5.57 10.48 -7.10
C TYR A 65 6.79 9.76 -6.54
N CYS A 66 6.88 8.45 -6.75
CA CYS A 66 7.98 7.64 -6.26
C CYS A 66 8.51 6.73 -7.34
N ASP A 67 9.82 6.81 -7.58
CA ASP A 67 10.51 5.88 -8.45
C ASP A 67 10.94 4.64 -7.66
N ILE A 68 10.33 3.51 -8.00
CA ILE A 68 10.61 2.22 -7.36
C ILE A 68 11.46 1.38 -8.30
N PRO A 69 12.64 0.90 -7.87
CA PRO A 69 13.53 0.11 -8.70
C PRO A 69 12.84 -1.09 -9.36
N GLN A 70 13.31 -1.47 -10.53
CA GLN A 70 12.85 -2.70 -11.17
C GLN A 70 13.24 -3.91 -10.30
N ASN A 71 12.31 -4.86 -10.15
CA ASN A 71 12.40 -5.99 -9.22
C ASN A 71 12.61 -5.57 -7.76
N GLY A 72 12.20 -4.34 -7.42
CA GLY A 72 12.32 -3.80 -6.07
C GLY A 72 11.43 -4.52 -5.06
N ARG A 73 11.79 -4.40 -3.79
CA ARG A 73 11.01 -4.91 -2.67
C ARG A 73 10.20 -3.78 -2.03
N GLY A 74 8.92 -4.00 -1.87
CA GLY A 74 8.02 -3.07 -1.20
C GLY A 74 7.30 -3.70 -0.02
N ILE A 75 7.07 -2.91 1.03
CA ILE A 75 6.24 -3.31 2.17
C ILE A 75 5.14 -2.28 2.40
N ASP A 76 3.92 -2.78 2.56
CA ASP A 76 2.75 -1.98 2.94
C ASP A 76 2.46 -2.24 4.42
N VAL A 77 2.69 -1.23 5.26
CA VAL A 77 2.64 -1.33 6.72
C VAL A 77 1.27 -0.92 7.24
N GLY A 78 0.61 -1.84 7.94
CA GLY A 78 -0.78 -1.64 8.35
C GLY A 78 -1.72 -1.60 7.15
N THR A 79 -1.53 -2.53 6.26
CA THR A 79 -2.12 -2.55 4.91
C THR A 79 -3.65 -2.60 4.88
N GLY A 80 -4.29 -3.08 5.94
CA GLY A 80 -5.74 -3.18 6.05
C GLY A 80 -6.34 -4.11 5.00
N ALA A 81 -7.12 -3.53 4.10
CA ALA A 81 -7.69 -4.25 2.96
C ALA A 81 -6.71 -4.38 1.76
N GLY A 82 -5.40 -4.17 1.99
CA GLY A 82 -4.37 -4.37 0.98
C GLY A 82 -4.02 -3.14 0.15
N PHE A 83 -4.23 -1.95 0.69
CA PHE A 83 -3.98 -0.69 -0.02
C PHE A 83 -2.90 0.16 0.67
N PRO A 84 -1.88 0.61 -0.06
CA PRO A 84 -1.71 0.57 -1.52
C PRO A 84 -1.05 -0.70 -2.09
N GLY A 85 -0.55 -1.62 -1.25
CA GLY A 85 0.34 -2.71 -1.67
C GLY A 85 -0.24 -3.66 -2.72
N GLY A 86 -1.52 -4.04 -2.61
CA GLY A 86 -2.16 -4.94 -3.57
C GLY A 86 -2.22 -4.38 -4.99
N PRO A 87 -2.78 -3.19 -5.22
CA PRO A 87 -2.76 -2.55 -6.52
C PRO A 87 -1.35 -2.26 -7.06
N MET A 88 -0.40 -1.93 -6.18
CA MET A 88 1.01 -1.78 -6.56
C MET A 88 1.57 -3.05 -7.20
N LYS A 89 1.32 -4.21 -6.59
CA LYS A 89 1.73 -5.51 -7.14
C LYS A 89 1.06 -5.81 -8.47
N ILE A 90 -0.23 -5.53 -8.58
CA ILE A 90 -0.99 -5.76 -9.82
C ILE A 90 -0.46 -4.88 -10.96
N TYR A 91 -0.10 -3.64 -10.68
CA TYR A 91 0.46 -2.75 -11.68
C TYR A 91 1.92 -3.10 -12.04
N ARG A 92 2.74 -3.37 -11.03
CA ARG A 92 4.16 -3.72 -11.17
C ARG A 92 4.37 -5.16 -10.75
N HIS A 93 4.17 -6.11 -11.66
CA HIS A 93 4.32 -7.56 -11.44
C HIS A 93 5.72 -7.95 -10.99
N ASP A 94 6.73 -7.17 -11.36
CA ASP A 94 8.13 -7.40 -11.01
C ASP A 94 8.45 -7.13 -9.55
N LEU A 95 7.61 -6.36 -8.83
CA LEU A 95 7.86 -6.04 -7.42
C LEU A 95 7.64 -7.27 -6.52
N ASP A 96 8.51 -7.41 -5.53
CA ASP A 96 8.31 -8.29 -4.37
C ASP A 96 7.57 -7.52 -3.27
N VAL A 97 6.25 -7.74 -3.16
CA VAL A 97 5.39 -6.98 -2.25
C VAL A 97 5.06 -7.80 -1.00
N THR A 98 5.30 -7.18 0.15
CA THR A 98 4.90 -7.68 1.47
C THR A 98 3.76 -6.83 2.01
N LEU A 99 2.69 -7.47 2.46
CA LEU A 99 1.53 -6.87 3.12
C LEU A 99 1.57 -7.24 4.60
N LEU A 100 1.71 -6.26 5.48
CA LEU A 100 1.80 -6.46 6.92
C LEU A 100 0.61 -5.85 7.64
N ASP A 101 -0.08 -6.64 8.45
CA ASP A 101 -1.18 -6.17 9.28
C ASP A 101 -1.20 -6.88 10.64
N SER A 102 -1.66 -6.18 11.66
CA SER A 102 -1.73 -6.69 13.03
C SER A 102 -2.98 -7.54 13.31
N LEU A 103 -3.93 -7.60 12.38
CA LEU A 103 -5.17 -8.37 12.52
C LEU A 103 -5.16 -9.61 11.63
N MET A 104 -5.15 -10.79 12.24
CA MET A 104 -5.13 -12.07 11.52
C MET A 104 -6.28 -12.22 10.51
N LYS A 105 -7.47 -11.70 10.82
CA LYS A 105 -8.60 -11.74 9.88
C LYS A 105 -8.32 -10.99 8.57
N ARG A 106 -7.58 -9.88 8.64
CA ARG A 106 -7.14 -9.12 7.45
C ARG A 106 -6.08 -9.88 6.68
N VAL A 107 -5.12 -10.48 7.37
CA VAL A 107 -4.08 -11.31 6.74
C VAL A 107 -4.70 -12.46 5.94
N LYS A 108 -5.70 -13.16 6.49
CA LYS A 108 -6.43 -14.21 5.75
C LYS A 108 -7.17 -13.71 4.51
N PHE A 109 -7.74 -12.51 4.59
CA PHE A 109 -8.33 -11.86 3.41
C PHE A 109 -7.27 -11.56 2.35
N LEU A 110 -6.11 -11.01 2.76
CA LEU A 110 -5.01 -10.69 1.85
C LEU A 110 -4.42 -11.94 1.18
N GLU A 111 -4.31 -13.03 1.91
CA GLU A 111 -3.92 -14.34 1.36
C GLU A 111 -4.91 -14.82 0.28
N ALA A 112 -6.20 -14.63 0.49
CA ALA A 112 -7.22 -14.95 -0.50
C ALA A 112 -7.10 -14.08 -1.76
N VAL A 113 -6.85 -12.77 -1.60
CA VAL A 113 -6.59 -11.85 -2.72
C VAL A 113 -5.34 -12.27 -3.48
N ALA A 114 -4.26 -12.59 -2.77
CA ALA A 114 -2.99 -13.01 -3.38
C ALA A 114 -3.16 -14.31 -4.19
N ALA A 115 -3.91 -15.27 -3.67
CA ALA A 115 -4.18 -16.54 -4.36
C ALA A 115 -4.97 -16.36 -5.67
N GLU A 116 -5.83 -15.36 -5.72
CA GLU A 116 -6.73 -15.09 -6.84
C GLU A 116 -6.19 -14.04 -7.84
N THR A 117 -5.12 -13.34 -7.50
CA THR A 117 -4.49 -12.31 -8.34
C THR A 117 -3.02 -12.61 -8.60
N LEU A 118 -2.12 -12.09 -7.79
CA LEU A 118 -0.68 -12.28 -7.89
C LEU A 118 -0.08 -12.62 -6.52
N PRO A 119 0.98 -13.45 -6.46
CA PRO A 119 1.63 -13.78 -5.20
C PRO A 119 2.14 -12.56 -4.47
N MET A 120 1.75 -12.43 -3.20
CA MET A 120 2.24 -11.42 -2.25
C MET A 120 2.55 -12.11 -0.93
N THR A 121 3.56 -11.62 -0.22
CA THR A 121 3.85 -12.10 1.14
C THR A 121 2.94 -11.40 2.14
N CYS A 122 2.11 -12.15 2.86
CA CYS A 122 1.21 -11.60 3.87
C CYS A 122 1.73 -11.94 5.26
N ILE A 123 1.97 -10.93 6.11
CA ILE A 123 2.57 -11.09 7.43
C ILE A 123 1.62 -10.58 8.51
N HIS A 124 1.35 -11.45 9.48
CA HIS A 124 0.62 -11.09 10.70
C HIS A 124 1.63 -10.63 11.77
N ALA A 125 1.77 -9.32 11.93
CA ALA A 125 2.63 -8.72 12.94
C ALA A 125 2.20 -7.27 13.22
N ARG A 126 2.57 -6.77 14.40
CA ARG A 126 2.59 -5.33 14.65
C ARG A 126 3.76 -4.71 13.90
N ALA A 127 3.63 -3.45 13.50
CA ALA A 127 4.70 -2.74 12.78
C ALA A 127 5.99 -2.68 13.61
N GLU A 128 5.88 -2.42 14.91
CA GLU A 128 7.02 -2.32 15.85
C GLU A 128 7.77 -3.65 15.96
N ASP A 129 7.06 -4.77 15.97
CA ASP A 129 7.66 -6.10 16.04
C ASP A 129 8.32 -6.47 14.72
N GLY A 130 7.63 -6.21 13.60
CA GLY A 130 8.18 -6.41 12.26
C GLY A 130 9.42 -5.57 12.00
N GLY A 131 9.44 -4.30 12.44
CA GLY A 131 10.61 -3.41 12.33
C GLY A 131 11.83 -3.86 13.14
N ARG A 132 11.65 -4.75 14.13
CA ARG A 132 12.74 -5.38 14.90
C ARG A 132 13.18 -6.72 14.35
N ASP A 133 12.36 -7.34 13.51
CA ASP A 133 12.69 -8.60 12.86
C ASP A 133 13.83 -8.39 11.86
N LYS A 134 14.96 -9.08 12.09
CA LYS A 134 16.16 -8.95 11.26
C LYS A 134 15.98 -9.33 9.81
N SER A 135 14.99 -10.15 9.50
CA SER A 135 14.65 -10.54 8.12
C SER A 135 13.88 -9.47 7.36
N LEU A 136 13.24 -8.54 8.08
CA LEU A 136 12.40 -7.49 7.51
C LEU A 136 13.05 -6.11 7.61
N ARG A 137 13.82 -5.88 8.70
CA ARG A 137 14.46 -4.61 8.95
C ARG A 137 15.43 -4.22 7.84
N GLU A 138 15.34 -2.97 7.39
CA GLU A 138 16.22 -2.40 6.34
C GLU A 138 16.31 -3.25 5.07
N SER A 139 15.22 -3.97 4.73
CA SER A 139 15.18 -4.95 3.64
C SER A 139 14.41 -4.47 2.42
N TYR A 140 13.71 -3.34 2.51
CA TYR A 140 12.81 -2.89 1.46
C TYR A 140 13.31 -1.62 0.78
N ASP A 141 13.12 -1.55 -0.54
CA ASP A 141 13.38 -0.34 -1.35
C ASP A 141 12.36 0.74 -1.04
N VAL A 142 11.12 0.33 -0.77
CA VAL A 142 10.03 1.23 -0.44
C VAL A 142 9.17 0.64 0.67
N ALA A 143 8.81 1.48 1.64
CA ALA A 143 7.72 1.22 2.56
C ALA A 143 6.59 2.22 2.27
N ALA A 144 5.37 1.74 2.25
CA ALA A 144 4.18 2.57 2.10
C ALA A 144 3.24 2.38 3.27
N ALA A 145 2.49 3.41 3.61
CA ALA A 145 1.40 3.31 4.57
C ALA A 145 0.32 4.35 4.26
N ARG A 146 -0.93 3.96 4.45
CA ARG A 146 -2.09 4.83 4.24
C ARG A 146 -2.95 4.90 5.50
N ALA A 147 -3.19 6.12 6.00
CA ALA A 147 -4.15 6.44 7.07
C ALA A 147 -4.01 5.58 8.35
N VAL A 148 -2.78 5.21 8.76
CA VAL A 148 -2.55 4.34 9.93
C VAL A 148 -2.42 5.15 11.21
N ALA A 149 -1.64 6.26 11.18
CA ALA A 149 -1.33 7.08 12.35
C ALA A 149 -0.87 8.49 11.93
N ALA A 150 -0.65 9.38 12.89
CA ALA A 150 0.01 10.67 12.67
C ALA A 150 1.45 10.44 12.16
N LEU A 151 1.98 11.40 11.40
CA LEU A 151 3.26 11.25 10.70
C LEU A 151 4.43 10.87 11.60
N PRO A 152 4.62 11.42 12.83
CA PRO A 152 5.70 11.00 13.72
C PRO A 152 5.65 9.52 14.05
N VAL A 153 4.49 9.00 14.41
CA VAL A 153 4.28 7.58 14.75
C VAL A 153 4.42 6.71 13.51
N LEU A 154 3.89 7.18 12.39
CA LEU A 154 3.98 6.46 11.11
C LEU A 154 5.43 6.32 10.64
N ALA A 155 6.26 7.34 10.85
CA ALA A 155 7.69 7.26 10.58
C ALA A 155 8.39 6.19 11.44
N GLU A 156 8.05 6.10 12.72
CA GLU A 156 8.55 5.04 13.61
C GLU A 156 8.14 3.63 13.14
N TYR A 157 6.94 3.49 12.60
CA TYR A 157 6.44 2.20 12.10
C TYR A 157 7.09 1.77 10.79
N CYS A 158 7.39 2.71 9.90
CA CYS A 158 7.72 2.41 8.51
C CYS A 158 9.21 2.53 8.19
N LEU A 159 9.93 3.54 8.71
CA LEU A 159 11.34 3.72 8.41
C LEU A 159 12.23 2.55 8.78
N PRO A 160 11.97 1.78 9.86
CA PRO A 160 12.78 0.61 10.17
C PRO A 160 12.82 -0.48 9.10
N PHE A 161 11.81 -0.54 8.21
CA PHE A 161 11.79 -1.50 7.12
C PHE A 161 12.59 -1.06 5.90
N VAL A 162 12.88 0.24 5.78
CA VAL A 162 13.50 0.84 4.60
C VAL A 162 15.00 0.70 4.66
N LYS A 163 15.61 0.15 3.61
CA LYS A 163 17.07 0.14 3.47
C LYS A 163 17.62 1.54 3.24
N VAL A 164 18.90 1.74 3.54
CA VAL A 164 19.59 2.99 3.25
C VAL A 164 19.48 3.32 1.76
N GLY A 165 19.07 4.56 1.44
CA GLY A 165 18.79 5.00 0.08
C GLY A 165 17.39 4.65 -0.43
N GLY A 166 16.59 3.90 0.35
CA GLY A 166 15.19 3.62 0.04
C GLY A 166 14.25 4.76 0.44
N SER A 167 12.97 4.57 0.22
CA SER A 167 11.94 5.60 0.44
C SER A 167 10.78 5.08 1.31
N PHE A 168 10.26 5.96 2.14
CA PHE A 168 8.98 5.78 2.81
C PHE A 168 7.94 6.74 2.22
N ILE A 169 6.79 6.22 1.85
CA ILE A 169 5.67 6.96 1.28
C ILE A 169 4.50 6.95 2.25
N ALA A 170 4.26 8.11 2.86
CA ALA A 170 3.10 8.34 3.70
C ALA A 170 1.94 8.88 2.87
N MET A 171 0.91 8.07 2.65
CA MET A 171 -0.32 8.50 1.97
C MET A 171 -1.23 9.17 2.99
N LYS A 172 -1.24 10.51 2.99
CA LYS A 172 -1.93 11.36 3.95
C LYS A 172 -2.95 12.26 3.27
N GLY A 173 -3.94 12.70 4.05
CA GLY A 173 -4.91 13.69 3.58
C GLY A 173 -4.31 15.11 3.53
N PRO A 174 -5.01 16.04 2.87
CA PRO A 174 -4.51 17.40 2.62
C PRO A 174 -4.33 18.27 3.89
N ASN A 175 -4.88 17.86 5.02
CA ASN A 175 -4.84 18.60 6.27
C ASN A 175 -3.78 18.10 7.26
N GLU A 176 -2.88 17.19 6.82
CA GLU A 176 -1.83 16.67 7.69
C GLU A 176 -0.76 17.72 7.98
N ASN A 177 -0.39 17.85 9.26
CA ASN A 177 0.70 18.72 9.66
C ASN A 177 2.05 18.02 9.50
N ILE A 178 2.70 18.25 8.37
CA ILE A 178 3.97 17.61 8.02
C ILE A 178 5.11 18.05 8.95
N SER A 179 5.06 19.27 9.47
CA SER A 179 6.12 19.80 10.34
C SER A 179 6.27 19.00 11.65
N GLU A 180 5.19 18.38 12.13
CA GLU A 180 5.23 17.51 13.32
C GLU A 180 6.07 16.26 13.11
N GLY A 181 6.21 15.80 11.86
CA GLY A 181 7.01 14.62 11.51
C GLY A 181 8.52 14.87 11.40
N ASN A 182 8.94 16.12 11.21
CA ASN A 182 10.35 16.45 10.92
C ASN A 182 11.33 15.92 11.96
N ASN A 183 11.02 16.05 13.24
CA ASN A 183 11.91 15.63 14.31
C ASN A 183 12.01 14.08 14.38
N ALA A 184 10.88 13.40 14.26
CA ALA A 184 10.84 11.94 14.25
C ALA A 184 11.62 11.37 13.05
N VAL A 185 11.41 11.91 11.86
CA VAL A 185 12.09 11.50 10.63
C VAL A 185 13.60 11.68 10.76
N LYS A 186 14.07 12.84 11.26
CA LYS A 186 15.50 13.09 11.51
C LYS A 186 16.09 12.11 12.54
N THR A 187 15.39 11.88 13.64
CA THR A 187 15.84 10.97 14.71
C THR A 187 16.00 9.54 14.18
N LEU A 188 15.16 9.15 13.23
CA LEU A 188 15.20 7.84 12.59
C LEU A 188 16.17 7.75 11.40
N GLY A 189 16.89 8.82 11.11
CA GLY A 189 17.92 8.86 10.05
C GLY A 189 17.40 9.16 8.64
N GLY A 190 16.17 9.67 8.52
CA GLY A 190 15.57 10.06 7.27
C GLY A 190 15.52 11.56 7.02
N GLU A 191 15.01 11.93 5.86
CA GLU A 191 14.67 13.31 5.50
C GLU A 191 13.36 13.35 4.70
N ILE A 192 12.62 14.44 4.79
CA ILE A 192 11.43 14.65 3.96
C ILE A 192 11.87 15.31 2.66
N SER A 193 11.71 14.62 1.54
CA SER A 193 12.18 15.08 0.23
C SER A 193 11.07 15.71 -0.62
N ASN A 194 9.84 15.19 -0.54
CA ASN A 194 8.69 15.65 -1.33
C ASN A 194 7.42 15.66 -0.48
N VAL A 195 6.52 16.59 -0.77
CA VAL A 195 5.21 16.72 -0.14
C VAL A 195 4.13 16.95 -1.19
#